data_e498a9263007ac20881d9cc19cff4ab5
#
_entry.id   e498a9263007ac20881d9cc19cff4ab5
#
_cell.length_a   1.000
_cell.length_b   1.000
_cell.length_c   1.000
_cell.angle_alpha   90.00
_cell.angle_beta   90.00
_cell.angle_gamma   90.00
#
_symmetry.space_group_name_H-M   'P 1'
#
loop_
_entity.id
_entity.type
_entity.pdbx_description
1 polymer ?
#
loop_
_entity_poly.entity_id
_entity_poly.type
_entity_poly.pdbx_seq_one_letter_code
_entity_poly.pdbx_strand_id
1 'polypeptide(L)'
;MDEVPELGDALPLVATGPMWLTVALDDLDAVHADHLHCERKAAQSALSLIRSYPERADLVVAMARLAHDETRHVVQVAQLMARRGQPASYDHGDDYAAALRGQIRGREPDRLLDRLLVFAIIEGRSAERLGLLAGALDDPKSRALYADLATAELRHRDTFLALARDAAPATWRQRAAELAAVEAAVLANHTPTARIH
;
A
#
# COMPACT_ATOMS: atom_id res chain seq x y z
N MET A 1 2.92 9.83 31.83
CA MET A 1 2.03 10.03 30.66
C MET A 1 2.54 9.01 29.65
N ASP A 2 1.89 7.84 29.62
CA ASP A 2 2.26 6.81 28.66
C ASP A 2 1.90 7.36 27.26
N GLU A 3 2.89 7.54 26.42
CA GLU A 3 2.69 7.86 25.00
C GLU A 3 1.78 6.76 24.43
N VAL A 4 0.62 7.16 23.88
CA VAL A 4 -0.21 6.23 23.13
C VAL A 4 0.61 5.85 21.91
N PRO A 5 1.04 4.55 21.76
CA PRO A 5 1.86 4.16 20.63
C PRO A 5 1.15 4.52 19.33
N GLU A 6 1.88 5.12 18.39
CA GLU A 6 1.35 5.41 17.07
C GLU A 6 0.82 4.13 16.41
N LEU A 7 -0.26 4.22 15.66
CA LEU A 7 -0.87 3.04 15.01
C LEU A 7 0.16 2.31 14.15
N GLY A 8 1.04 3.05 13.48
CA GLY A 8 2.11 2.50 12.66
C GLY A 8 3.09 1.58 13.40
N ASP A 9 3.33 1.81 14.69
CA ASP A 9 4.23 0.98 15.51
C ASP A 9 3.71 -0.44 15.69
N ALA A 10 2.42 -0.65 15.49
CA ALA A 10 1.81 -1.98 15.54
C ALA A 10 2.07 -2.84 14.30
N LEU A 11 2.66 -2.24 13.25
CA LEU A 11 2.95 -2.91 11.98
C LEU A 11 4.46 -2.90 11.72
N PRO A 12 5.24 -3.83 12.28
CA PRO A 12 6.71 -3.84 12.23
C PRO A 12 7.20 -4.35 10.87
N LEU A 13 7.08 -3.56 9.81
CA LEU A 13 7.62 -3.90 8.50
C LEU A 13 9.15 -3.82 8.50
N VAL A 14 9.82 -4.81 7.91
CA VAL A 14 11.26 -4.75 7.67
C VAL A 14 11.57 -3.72 6.58
N ALA A 15 12.71 -3.03 6.70
CA ALA A 15 13.11 -2.06 5.70
C ALA A 15 13.36 -2.70 4.33
N THR A 16 12.99 -1.99 3.26
CA THR A 16 13.32 -2.38 1.89
C THR A 16 14.85 -2.44 1.71
N GLY A 17 15.33 -3.56 1.18
CA GLY A 17 16.76 -3.73 0.92
C GLY A 17 17.30 -2.71 -0.11
N PRO A 18 18.58 -2.30 -0.01
CA PRO A 18 19.15 -1.22 -0.82
C PRO A 18 19.15 -1.53 -2.32
N MET A 19 19.21 -2.80 -2.70
CA MET A 19 19.16 -3.23 -4.11
C MET A 19 17.86 -2.83 -4.81
N TRP A 20 16.73 -2.76 -4.09
CA TRP A 20 15.47 -2.35 -4.69
C TRP A 20 15.54 -0.94 -5.28
N LEU A 21 16.10 0.01 -4.54
CA LEU A 21 16.21 1.41 -5.01
C LEU A 21 17.09 1.51 -6.26
N THR A 22 18.18 0.77 -6.31
CA THR A 22 19.04 0.72 -7.51
C THR A 22 18.26 0.22 -8.72
N VAL A 23 17.59 -0.92 -8.59
CA VAL A 23 16.79 -1.51 -9.69
C VAL A 23 15.63 -0.58 -10.10
N ALA A 24 14.99 0.06 -9.14
CA ALA A 24 13.88 1.00 -9.41
C ALA A 24 14.37 2.26 -10.16
N LEU A 25 15.55 2.79 -9.83
CA LEU A 25 16.11 3.95 -10.52
C LEU A 25 16.63 3.61 -11.92
N ASP A 26 17.07 2.37 -12.15
CA ASP A 26 17.53 1.91 -13.47
C ASP A 26 16.38 1.79 -14.48
N ASP A 27 15.14 1.56 -14.01
CA ASP A 27 13.94 1.47 -14.88
C ASP A 27 12.73 2.19 -14.26
N LEU A 28 12.80 3.51 -14.19
CA LEU A 28 11.71 4.34 -13.69
C LEU A 28 10.42 4.22 -14.52
N ASP A 29 10.52 3.89 -15.79
CA ASP A 29 9.34 3.73 -16.63
C ASP A 29 8.53 2.47 -16.22
N ALA A 30 9.22 1.39 -15.86
CA ALA A 30 8.55 0.22 -15.29
C ALA A 30 7.92 0.54 -13.92
N VAL A 31 8.62 1.31 -13.06
CA VAL A 31 8.08 1.77 -11.78
C VAL A 31 6.80 2.58 -11.98
N HIS A 32 6.79 3.55 -12.90
CA HIS A 32 5.59 4.36 -13.16
C HIS A 32 4.41 3.53 -13.66
N ALA A 33 4.68 2.57 -14.57
CA ALA A 33 3.63 1.69 -15.09
C ALA A 33 3.02 0.80 -14.00
N ASP A 34 3.86 0.20 -13.15
CA ASP A 34 3.41 -0.58 -12.01
C ASP A 34 2.64 0.28 -10.99
N HIS A 35 3.17 1.46 -10.66
CA HIS A 35 2.54 2.41 -9.73
C HIS A 35 1.12 2.79 -10.18
N LEU A 36 0.94 3.11 -11.46
CA LEU A 36 -0.40 3.39 -12.02
C LEU A 36 -1.39 2.26 -11.70
N HIS A 37 -0.93 1.01 -11.81
CA HIS A 37 -1.76 -0.15 -11.53
C HIS A 37 -1.94 -0.41 -10.04
N CYS A 38 -0.98 -0.07 -9.19
CA CYS A 38 -1.11 -0.15 -7.74
C CYS A 38 -2.24 0.76 -7.24
N GLU A 39 -2.23 2.04 -7.61
CA GLU A 39 -3.26 3.02 -7.26
C GLU A 39 -4.67 2.58 -7.76
N ARG A 40 -4.74 2.13 -9.01
CA ARG A 40 -6.00 1.60 -9.57
C ARG A 40 -6.51 0.39 -8.76
N LYS A 41 -5.64 -0.54 -8.37
CA LYS A 41 -6.00 -1.73 -7.58
C LYS A 41 -6.38 -1.36 -6.16
N ALA A 42 -5.74 -0.37 -5.56
CA ALA A 42 -6.07 0.17 -4.24
C ALA A 42 -7.49 0.77 -4.23
N ALA A 43 -7.82 1.61 -5.21
CA ALA A 43 -9.18 2.14 -5.38
C ALA A 43 -10.24 1.03 -5.51
N GLN A 44 -9.98 0.01 -6.35
CA GLN A 44 -10.87 -1.14 -6.51
C GLN A 44 -11.03 -1.95 -5.22
N SER A 45 -9.97 -2.08 -4.45
CA SER A 45 -9.97 -2.79 -3.17
C SER A 45 -10.82 -2.09 -2.12
N ALA A 46 -10.72 -0.75 -2.04
CA ALA A 46 -11.58 0.06 -1.18
C ALA A 46 -13.06 -0.07 -1.55
N LEU A 47 -13.40 0.05 -2.83
CA LEU A 47 -14.77 -0.14 -3.32
C LEU A 47 -15.28 -1.57 -3.06
N SER A 48 -14.41 -2.58 -3.14
CA SER A 48 -14.76 -3.96 -2.79
C SER A 48 -15.08 -4.13 -1.31
N LEU A 49 -14.41 -3.40 -0.41
CA LEU A 49 -14.73 -3.40 1.02
C LEU A 49 -16.12 -2.80 1.28
N ILE A 50 -16.46 -1.67 0.65
CA ILE A 50 -17.81 -1.07 0.72
C ILE A 50 -18.88 -2.10 0.32
N ARG A 51 -18.67 -2.77 -0.81
CA ARG A 51 -19.61 -3.79 -1.30
C ARG A 51 -19.75 -4.98 -0.34
N SER A 52 -18.67 -5.37 0.33
CA SER A 52 -18.64 -6.56 1.20
C SER A 52 -19.22 -6.29 2.59
N TYR A 53 -19.17 -5.04 3.06
CA TYR A 53 -19.56 -4.64 4.43
C TYR A 53 -20.40 -3.37 4.44
N PRO A 54 -21.53 -3.32 3.70
CA PRO A 54 -22.35 -2.11 3.57
C PRO A 54 -23.00 -1.68 4.89
N GLU A 55 -23.13 -2.59 5.85
CA GLU A 55 -23.68 -2.33 7.19
C GLU A 55 -22.72 -1.58 8.13
N ARG A 56 -21.44 -1.49 7.77
CA ARG A 56 -20.42 -0.82 8.58
C ARG A 56 -20.21 0.62 8.08
N ALA A 57 -21.02 1.55 8.60
CA ALA A 57 -21.02 2.94 8.16
C ALA A 57 -19.65 3.61 8.21
N ASP A 58 -18.87 3.38 9.27
CA ASP A 58 -17.53 3.95 9.46
C ASP A 58 -16.57 3.48 8.36
N LEU A 59 -16.58 2.18 8.09
CA LEU A 59 -15.80 1.57 7.03
C LEU A 59 -16.22 2.11 5.67
N VAL A 60 -17.51 2.20 5.39
CA VAL A 60 -18.05 2.72 4.12
C VAL A 60 -17.53 4.14 3.87
N VAL A 61 -17.61 5.03 4.86
CA VAL A 61 -17.15 6.42 4.73
C VAL A 61 -15.62 6.47 4.53
N ALA A 62 -14.86 5.71 5.31
CA ALA A 62 -13.41 5.67 5.20
C ALA A 62 -12.97 5.17 3.82
N MET A 63 -13.54 4.07 3.36
CA MET A 63 -13.20 3.47 2.06
C MET A 63 -13.66 4.30 0.87
N ALA A 64 -14.74 5.06 0.97
CA ALA A 64 -15.17 5.98 -0.08
C ALA A 64 -14.17 7.14 -0.24
N ARG A 65 -13.65 7.68 0.88
CA ARG A 65 -12.59 8.70 0.86
C ARG A 65 -11.29 8.16 0.29
N LEU A 66 -10.88 6.97 0.73
CA LEU A 66 -9.68 6.31 0.23
C LEU A 66 -9.80 6.06 -1.28
N ALA A 67 -10.89 5.49 -1.76
CA ALA A 67 -11.09 5.27 -3.21
C ALA A 67 -11.04 6.57 -4.02
N HIS A 68 -11.54 7.69 -3.47
CA HIS A 68 -11.42 9.01 -4.07
C HIS A 68 -9.95 9.47 -4.15
N ASP A 69 -9.19 9.32 -3.07
CA ASP A 69 -7.77 9.69 -3.04
C ASP A 69 -6.97 8.83 -4.03
N GLU A 70 -7.17 7.49 -4.06
CA GLU A 70 -6.48 6.59 -4.98
C GLU A 70 -6.80 6.90 -6.45
N THR A 71 -8.05 7.22 -6.78
CA THR A 71 -8.37 7.64 -8.17
C THR A 71 -7.70 8.97 -8.54
N ARG A 72 -7.49 9.87 -7.59
CA ARG A 72 -6.69 11.08 -7.78
C ARG A 72 -5.22 10.74 -8.01
N HIS A 73 -4.65 9.80 -7.26
CA HIS A 73 -3.28 9.31 -7.46
C HIS A 73 -3.10 8.68 -8.85
N VAL A 74 -4.06 7.88 -9.32
CA VAL A 74 -4.07 7.37 -10.71
C VAL A 74 -3.92 8.53 -11.71
N VAL A 75 -4.67 9.63 -11.53
CA VAL A 75 -4.56 10.81 -12.42
C VAL A 75 -3.17 11.44 -12.34
N GLN A 76 -2.60 11.58 -11.14
CA GLN A 76 -1.28 12.19 -10.95
C GLN A 76 -0.16 11.36 -11.61
N VAL A 77 -0.18 10.03 -11.43
CA VAL A 77 0.79 9.12 -12.05
C VAL A 77 0.62 9.09 -13.57
N ALA A 78 -0.62 9.02 -14.07
CA ALA A 78 -0.90 9.07 -15.51
C ALA A 78 -0.40 10.37 -16.14
N GLN A 79 -0.54 11.51 -15.45
CA GLN A 79 -0.01 12.81 -15.91
C GLN A 79 1.52 12.84 -15.89
N LEU A 80 2.17 12.22 -14.89
CA LEU A 80 3.63 12.06 -14.87
C LEU A 80 4.09 11.27 -16.09
N MET A 81 3.48 10.12 -16.37
CA MET A 81 3.78 9.26 -17.52
C MET A 81 3.58 10.02 -18.86
N ALA A 82 2.43 10.72 -18.99
CA ALA A 82 2.15 11.50 -20.20
C ALA A 82 3.19 12.60 -20.47
N ARG A 83 3.64 13.31 -19.43
CA ARG A 83 4.72 14.32 -19.56
C ARG A 83 6.05 13.73 -20.03
N ARG A 84 6.29 12.47 -19.73
CA ARG A 84 7.48 11.70 -20.14
C ARG A 84 7.32 11.05 -21.52
N GLY A 85 6.15 11.14 -22.14
CA GLY A 85 5.83 10.43 -23.39
C GLY A 85 5.69 8.91 -23.20
N GLN A 86 5.49 8.46 -21.96
CA GLN A 86 5.38 7.05 -21.60
C GLN A 86 3.92 6.60 -21.72
N PRO A 87 3.58 5.61 -22.56
CA PRO A 87 2.24 5.04 -22.61
C PRO A 87 1.98 4.16 -21.38
N ALA A 88 0.72 4.02 -20.99
CA ALA A 88 0.32 3.00 -20.03
C ALA A 88 0.53 1.59 -20.62
N SER A 89 0.96 0.65 -19.79
CA SER A 89 1.11 -0.76 -20.14
C SER A 89 -0.04 -1.60 -19.57
N TYR A 90 -0.10 -2.88 -19.96
CA TYR A 90 -1.00 -3.83 -19.32
C TYR A 90 -0.53 -4.16 -17.89
N ASP A 91 -1.48 -4.45 -17.00
CA ASP A 91 -1.19 -4.97 -15.67
C ASP A 91 -0.80 -6.45 -15.76
N HIS A 92 0.45 -6.76 -15.47
CA HIS A 92 0.97 -8.14 -15.48
C HIS A 92 0.76 -8.88 -14.16
N GLY A 93 -0.01 -8.29 -13.23
CA GLY A 93 -0.21 -8.83 -11.89
C GLY A 93 0.84 -8.36 -10.90
N ASP A 94 0.73 -8.86 -9.69
CA ASP A 94 1.57 -8.46 -8.55
C ASP A 94 1.66 -9.65 -7.60
N ASP A 95 2.78 -10.36 -7.68
CA ASP A 95 3.01 -11.59 -6.90
C ASP A 95 3.17 -11.30 -5.42
N TYR A 96 3.73 -10.15 -5.05
CA TYR A 96 3.83 -9.71 -3.66
C TYR A 96 2.44 -9.53 -3.05
N ALA A 97 1.58 -8.74 -3.67
CA ALA A 97 0.23 -8.53 -3.19
C ALA A 97 -0.61 -9.82 -3.26
N ALA A 98 -0.36 -10.70 -4.23
CA ALA A 98 -1.02 -12.02 -4.32
C ALA A 98 -0.63 -12.92 -3.14
N ALA A 99 0.66 -12.97 -2.78
CA ALA A 99 1.15 -13.73 -1.64
C ALA A 99 0.52 -13.27 -0.31
N LEU A 100 0.42 -11.96 -0.10
CA LEU A 100 -0.24 -11.39 1.08
C LEU A 100 -1.75 -11.66 1.10
N ARG A 101 -2.44 -11.49 -0.03
CA ARG A 101 -3.87 -11.82 -0.13
C ARG A 101 -4.16 -13.30 0.13
N GLY A 102 -3.22 -14.19 -0.18
CA GLY A 102 -3.30 -15.61 0.15
C GLY A 102 -3.36 -15.91 1.66
N GLN A 103 -2.99 -14.95 2.51
CA GLN A 103 -3.06 -15.07 3.97
C GLN A 103 -4.41 -14.69 4.57
N ILE A 104 -5.32 -14.16 3.77
CA ILE A 104 -6.64 -13.72 4.23
C ILE A 104 -7.49 -14.96 4.55
N ARG A 105 -7.90 -15.09 5.81
CA ARG A 105 -8.79 -16.16 6.26
C ARG A 105 -10.16 -16.05 5.60
N GLY A 106 -10.80 -17.20 5.34
CA GLY A 106 -12.02 -17.26 4.53
C GLY A 106 -13.31 -16.88 5.26
N ARG A 107 -13.33 -16.85 6.62
CA ARG A 107 -14.54 -16.69 7.42
C ARG A 107 -14.53 -15.41 8.25
N GLU A 108 -15.70 -14.79 8.41
CA GLU A 108 -15.90 -13.68 9.33
C GLU A 108 -15.85 -14.14 10.80
N PRO A 109 -15.41 -13.29 11.73
CA PRO A 109 -14.95 -11.90 11.56
C PRO A 109 -13.49 -11.79 11.09
N ASP A 110 -12.75 -12.87 11.06
CA ASP A 110 -11.33 -12.92 10.77
C ASP A 110 -11.00 -12.42 9.36
N ARG A 111 -11.88 -12.67 8.40
CA ARG A 111 -11.69 -12.23 7.02
C ARG A 111 -11.62 -10.71 6.89
N LEU A 112 -12.48 -9.98 7.58
CA LEU A 112 -12.43 -8.52 7.59
C LEU A 112 -11.12 -8.02 8.20
N LEU A 113 -10.75 -8.53 9.37
CA LEU A 113 -9.50 -8.17 10.04
C LEU A 113 -8.30 -8.37 9.10
N ASP A 114 -8.18 -9.55 8.50
CA ASP A 114 -7.07 -9.87 7.61
C ASP A 114 -7.04 -8.99 6.37
N ARG A 115 -8.19 -8.69 5.77
CA ARG A 115 -8.27 -7.76 4.62
C ARG A 115 -7.74 -6.37 4.98
N LEU A 116 -8.16 -5.83 6.13
CA LEU A 116 -7.71 -4.52 6.59
C LEU A 116 -6.20 -4.50 6.87
N LEU A 117 -5.68 -5.53 7.54
CA LEU A 117 -4.26 -5.62 7.84
C LEU A 117 -3.39 -5.85 6.61
N VAL A 118 -3.82 -6.68 5.66
CA VAL A 118 -3.11 -6.88 4.39
C VAL A 118 -3.04 -5.58 3.59
N PHE A 119 -4.13 -4.81 3.54
CA PHE A 119 -4.09 -3.50 2.89
C PHE A 119 -3.20 -2.52 3.65
N ALA A 120 -3.23 -2.49 4.99
CA ALA A 120 -2.30 -1.67 5.77
C ALA A 120 -0.82 -1.99 5.47
N ILE A 121 -0.47 -3.26 5.29
CA ILE A 121 0.88 -3.69 4.90
C ILE A 121 1.24 -3.16 3.51
N ILE A 122 0.36 -3.31 2.53
CA ILE A 122 0.58 -2.84 1.16
C ILE A 122 0.81 -1.33 1.14
N GLU A 123 -0.07 -0.53 1.79
CA GLU A 123 0.09 0.92 1.88
C GLU A 123 1.38 1.33 2.62
N GLY A 124 1.72 0.62 3.70
CA GLY A 124 2.97 0.85 4.43
C GLY A 124 4.21 0.60 3.57
N ARG A 125 4.20 -0.42 2.74
CA ARG A 125 5.28 -0.72 1.79
C ARG A 125 5.33 0.29 0.66
N SER A 126 4.17 0.67 0.10
CA SER A 126 4.08 1.77 -0.88
C SER A 126 4.69 3.05 -0.32
N ALA A 127 4.27 3.47 0.87
CA ALA A 127 4.77 4.68 1.52
C ALA A 127 6.30 4.69 1.66
N GLU A 128 6.89 3.58 2.12
CA GLU A 128 8.34 3.46 2.26
C GLU A 128 9.04 3.60 0.90
N ARG A 129 8.62 2.85 -0.10
CA ARG A 129 9.26 2.82 -1.41
C ARG A 129 9.11 4.14 -2.17
N LEU A 130 7.94 4.77 -2.09
CA LEU A 130 7.72 6.11 -2.63
C LEU A 130 8.59 7.16 -1.92
N GLY A 131 8.76 7.04 -0.60
CA GLY A 131 9.68 7.88 0.18
C GLY A 131 11.15 7.71 -0.24
N LEU A 132 11.58 6.48 -0.50
CA LEU A 132 12.94 6.19 -1.01
C LEU A 132 13.15 6.82 -2.40
N LEU A 133 12.18 6.70 -3.31
CA LEU A 133 12.22 7.35 -4.62
C LEU A 133 12.25 8.88 -4.50
N ALA A 134 11.42 9.46 -3.63
CA ALA A 134 11.43 10.90 -3.37
C ALA A 134 12.79 11.40 -2.89
N GLY A 135 13.50 10.60 -2.09
CA GLY A 135 14.85 10.94 -1.61
C GLY A 135 15.94 10.85 -2.68
N ALA A 136 15.74 10.05 -3.73
CA ALA A 136 16.77 9.70 -4.71
C ALA A 136 16.58 10.36 -6.09
N LEU A 137 15.39 10.85 -6.42
CA LEU A 137 15.11 11.46 -7.72
C LEU A 137 15.70 12.87 -7.82
N ASP A 138 16.31 13.20 -8.98
CA ASP A 138 16.89 14.53 -9.24
C ASP A 138 15.83 15.55 -9.66
N ASP A 139 14.81 15.14 -10.43
CA ASP A 139 13.75 16.05 -10.89
C ASP A 139 12.89 16.53 -9.72
N PRO A 140 12.88 17.86 -9.44
CA PRO A 140 12.14 18.38 -8.27
C PRO A 140 10.63 18.12 -8.33
N LYS A 141 10.03 18.03 -9.52
CA LYS A 141 8.59 17.78 -9.67
C LYS A 141 8.24 16.35 -9.34
N SER A 142 9.04 15.40 -9.83
CA SER A 142 8.87 13.98 -9.50
C SER A 142 9.14 13.73 -8.02
N ARG A 143 10.18 14.36 -7.46
CA ARG A 143 10.49 14.29 -6.03
C ARG A 143 9.33 14.75 -5.17
N ALA A 144 8.76 15.93 -5.45
CA ALA A 144 7.62 16.47 -4.72
C ALA A 144 6.40 15.55 -4.83
N LEU A 145 6.09 15.05 -6.03
CA LEU A 145 4.98 14.13 -6.25
C LEU A 145 5.13 12.85 -5.39
N TYR A 146 6.29 12.21 -5.42
CA TYR A 146 6.52 10.99 -4.66
C TYR A 146 6.52 11.21 -3.14
N ALA A 147 7.00 12.35 -2.66
CA ALA A 147 6.92 12.72 -1.25
C ALA A 147 5.47 12.92 -0.79
N ASP A 148 4.65 13.59 -1.62
CA ASP A 148 3.22 13.79 -1.33
C ASP A 148 2.46 12.45 -1.33
N LEU A 149 2.72 11.58 -2.30
CA LEU A 149 2.13 10.25 -2.37
C LEU A 149 2.55 9.39 -1.17
N ALA A 150 3.85 9.34 -0.83
CA ALA A 150 4.33 8.62 0.34
C ALA A 150 3.60 9.05 1.63
N THR A 151 3.36 10.36 1.78
CA THR A 151 2.60 10.91 2.91
C THR A 151 1.13 10.49 2.87
N ALA A 152 0.54 10.38 1.69
CA ALA A 152 -0.84 9.90 1.53
C ALA A 152 -0.94 8.42 1.92
N GLU A 153 -0.01 7.58 1.45
CA GLU A 153 -0.01 6.14 1.76
C GLU A 153 0.16 5.85 3.27
N LEU A 154 0.94 6.67 3.99
CA LEU A 154 0.98 6.56 5.46
C LEU A 154 -0.39 6.80 6.09
N ARG A 155 -1.17 7.77 5.59
CA ARG A 155 -2.53 8.03 6.10
C ARG A 155 -3.49 6.89 5.73
N HIS A 156 -3.35 6.30 4.55
CA HIS A 156 -4.14 5.14 4.12
C HIS A 156 -3.83 3.93 5.01
N ARG A 157 -2.56 3.63 5.24
CA ARG A 157 -2.10 2.61 6.21
C ARG A 157 -2.77 2.80 7.57
N ASP A 158 -2.68 4.00 8.13
CA ASP A 158 -3.21 4.31 9.46
C ASP A 158 -4.74 4.21 9.50
N THR A 159 -5.43 4.55 8.41
CA THR A 159 -6.87 4.34 8.26
C THR A 159 -7.24 2.86 8.34
N PHE A 160 -6.51 1.99 7.64
CA PHE A 160 -6.73 0.55 7.70
C PHE A 160 -6.42 -0.02 9.09
N LEU A 161 -5.35 0.43 9.75
CA LEU A 161 -5.01 0.00 11.11
C LEU A 161 -6.05 0.44 12.13
N ALA A 162 -6.60 1.65 12.02
CA ALA A 162 -7.69 2.10 12.88
C ALA A 162 -8.94 1.23 12.72
N LEU A 163 -9.33 0.94 11.49
CA LEU A 163 -10.46 0.05 11.21
C LEU A 163 -10.21 -1.39 11.69
N ALA A 164 -8.99 -1.90 11.58
CA ALA A 164 -8.60 -3.22 12.09
C ALA A 164 -8.68 -3.28 13.62
N ARG A 165 -8.19 -2.25 14.31
CA ARG A 165 -8.31 -2.10 15.76
C ARG A 165 -9.77 -2.11 16.19
N ASP A 166 -10.63 -1.37 15.53
CA ASP A 166 -12.03 -1.23 15.88
C ASP A 166 -12.84 -2.52 15.55
N ALA A 167 -12.40 -3.26 14.51
CA ALA A 167 -13.00 -4.55 14.15
C ALA A 167 -12.63 -5.69 15.13
N ALA A 168 -11.41 -5.70 15.68
CA ALA A 168 -10.90 -6.78 16.52
C ALA A 168 -9.94 -6.26 17.61
N PRO A 169 -10.41 -5.47 18.61
CA PRO A 169 -9.56 -4.77 19.57
C PRO A 169 -8.58 -5.67 20.35
N ALA A 170 -8.97 -6.91 20.62
CA ALA A 170 -8.17 -7.85 21.41
C ALA A 170 -7.05 -8.54 20.61
N THR A 171 -7.18 -8.67 19.29
CA THR A 171 -6.32 -9.57 18.49
C THR A 171 -5.60 -8.90 17.32
N TRP A 172 -6.00 -7.69 16.93
CA TRP A 172 -5.47 -7.05 15.73
C TRP A 172 -3.95 -6.84 15.74
N ARG A 173 -3.35 -6.47 16.92
CA ARG A 173 -1.89 -6.26 17.03
C ARG A 173 -1.11 -7.54 16.83
N GLN A 174 -1.55 -8.62 17.46
CA GLN A 174 -0.93 -9.92 17.26
C GLN A 174 -1.01 -10.35 15.80
N ARG A 175 -2.20 -10.21 15.18
CA ARG A 175 -2.39 -10.58 13.78
C ARG A 175 -1.60 -9.68 12.83
N ALA A 176 -1.45 -8.39 13.12
CA ALA A 176 -0.60 -7.48 12.38
C ALA A 176 0.87 -7.94 12.37
N ALA A 177 1.39 -8.32 13.54
CA ALA A 177 2.76 -8.83 13.65
C ALA A 177 2.96 -10.15 12.89
N GLU A 178 1.98 -11.08 12.95
CA GLU A 178 2.01 -12.32 12.19
C GLU A 178 2.08 -12.06 10.68
N LEU A 179 1.24 -11.17 10.16
CA LEU A 179 1.21 -10.82 8.74
C LEU A 179 2.46 -10.03 8.30
N ALA A 180 3.01 -9.17 9.16
CA ALA A 180 4.27 -8.50 8.91
C ALA A 180 5.45 -9.49 8.82
N ALA A 181 5.45 -10.55 9.63
CA ALA A 181 6.45 -11.62 9.52
C ALA A 181 6.33 -12.40 8.20
N VAL A 182 5.10 -12.64 7.72
CA VAL A 182 4.88 -13.24 6.39
C VAL A 182 5.39 -12.31 5.30
N GLU A 183 5.10 -11.01 5.38
CA GLU A 183 5.58 -10.02 4.43
C GLU A 183 7.12 -10.00 4.36
N ALA A 184 7.78 -10.01 5.50
CA ALA A 184 9.24 -10.09 5.58
C ALA A 184 9.80 -11.34 4.88
N ALA A 185 9.13 -12.50 5.04
CA ALA A 185 9.50 -13.73 4.35
C ALA A 185 9.26 -13.66 2.83
N VAL A 186 8.18 -13.00 2.39
CA VAL A 186 7.92 -12.74 0.97
C VAL A 186 9.05 -11.90 0.38
N LEU A 187 9.42 -10.78 1.02
CA LEU A 187 10.51 -9.92 0.56
C LEU A 187 11.86 -10.62 0.50
N ALA A 188 12.18 -11.44 1.50
CA ALA A 188 13.44 -12.18 1.55
C ALA A 188 13.60 -13.19 0.41
N ASN A 189 12.49 -13.67 -0.15
CA ASN A 189 12.47 -14.65 -1.25
C ASN A 189 12.22 -14.02 -2.63
N HIS A 190 11.97 -12.71 -2.70
CA HIS A 190 11.75 -12.00 -3.97
C HIS A 190 13.04 -11.34 -4.45
N THR A 191 13.36 -11.56 -5.74
CA THR A 191 14.36 -10.75 -6.43
C THR A 191 13.81 -9.34 -6.62
N PRO A 192 14.52 -8.28 -6.23
CA PRO A 192 14.07 -6.91 -6.47
C PRO A 192 13.78 -6.63 -7.94
N THR A 193 12.65 -6.03 -8.20
CA THR A 193 12.21 -5.60 -9.54
C THR A 193 11.88 -4.10 -9.52
N ALA A 194 11.85 -3.48 -10.70
CA ALA A 194 11.47 -2.06 -10.87
C ALA A 194 9.95 -1.88 -10.71
N ARG A 195 9.42 -2.17 -9.51
CA ARG A 195 8.00 -2.11 -9.14
C ARG A 195 7.82 -1.52 -7.76
N ILE A 196 6.63 -0.97 -7.51
CA ILE A 196 6.29 -0.50 -6.16
C ILE A 196 6.11 -1.68 -5.19
N HIS A 197 5.64 -2.83 -5.68
CA HIS A 197 5.55 -4.07 -4.87
C HIS A 197 6.33 -5.23 -5.48
#